data_8b51d4cada077d3dea5ad1b7c4882347
#
_entry.id   8b51d4cada077d3dea5ad1b7c4882347
#
_cell.length_a   1.000
_cell.length_b   1.000
_cell.length_c   1.000
_cell.angle_alpha   90.00
_cell.angle_beta   90.00
_cell.angle_gamma   90.00
#
_symmetry.space_group_name_H-M   'P 1'
#
loop_
_entity.id
_entity.type
_entity.pdbx_description
1 polymer ?
#
loop_
_entity_poly.entity_id
_entity_poly.type
_entity_poly.pdbx_seq_one_letter_code
_entity_poly.pdbx_strand_id
1 'polypeptide(L)'
;RSLQIFGKKLPLFTGLPSALKELKEYVSTNPSFYTSHVTLDIYIISGGFEEVIRASKLSPFIDGIFGCTFAYESSSSQPIGIKSAISFTEKTRFLHGIRKGIDPLTLRTDPYRVNDAIAPHMQRIPFSRMIYIGDGPSDIPCLSPVVSGGGVGVGVSAPFGTFKKGYELAQGKRITVGPYTANYKKGSDMRKVLDEALLRMGLAIYIDRKKNVIT
;
A
#
# COMPACT_ATOMS: atom_id res chain seq x y z
N ARG A 1 13.23 -4.08 22.79
CA ARG A 1 14.57 -3.64 22.30
C ARG A 1 15.03 -4.42 21.07
N SER A 2 14.97 -5.77 21.04
CA SER A 2 15.47 -6.58 19.91
C SER A 2 14.74 -6.33 18.59
N LEU A 3 13.40 -6.23 18.60
CA LEU A 3 12.59 -5.92 17.40
C LEU A 3 12.90 -4.55 16.82
N GLN A 4 13.10 -3.54 17.67
CA GLN A 4 13.48 -2.20 17.23
C GLN A 4 14.86 -2.16 16.58
N ILE A 5 15.84 -2.90 17.15
CA ILE A 5 17.18 -3.02 16.58
C ILE A 5 17.11 -3.72 15.21
N PHE A 6 16.31 -4.79 15.11
CA PHE A 6 16.08 -5.50 13.86
C PHE A 6 15.42 -4.59 12.81
N GLY A 7 14.37 -3.85 13.18
CA GLY A 7 13.70 -2.93 12.29
C GLY A 7 14.62 -1.84 11.73
N LYS A 8 15.49 -1.26 12.57
CA LYS A 8 16.50 -0.25 12.12
C LYS A 8 17.48 -0.82 11.09
N LYS A 9 17.74 -2.14 11.15
CA LYS A 9 18.66 -2.86 10.25
C LYS A 9 17.94 -3.55 9.10
N LEU A 10 16.61 -3.40 8.99
CA LEU A 10 15.82 -4.06 7.95
C LEU A 10 16.38 -3.68 6.57
N PRO A 11 16.81 -4.67 5.76
CA PRO A 11 17.26 -4.39 4.40
C PRO A 11 16.09 -3.89 3.55
N LEU A 12 16.31 -2.79 2.85
CA LEU A 12 15.31 -2.20 1.97
C LEU A 12 15.71 -2.40 0.52
N PHE A 13 14.73 -2.50 -0.34
CA PHE A 13 14.96 -2.52 -1.78
C PHE A 13 15.62 -1.23 -2.25
N THR A 14 16.37 -1.35 -3.34
CA THR A 14 17.12 -0.25 -3.95
C THR A 14 16.21 0.96 -4.20
N GLY A 15 16.66 2.13 -3.73
CA GLY A 15 15.92 3.39 -3.88
C GLY A 15 14.96 3.71 -2.73
N LEU A 16 14.68 2.76 -1.80
CA LEU A 16 13.91 3.05 -0.60
C LEU A 16 14.82 3.53 0.55
N PRO A 17 14.36 4.43 1.43
CA PRO A 17 13.05 5.06 1.46
C PRO A 17 12.91 6.33 0.58
N SER A 18 13.98 6.78 -0.07
CA SER A 18 14.01 8.05 -0.81
C SER A 18 12.88 8.19 -1.83
N ALA A 19 12.58 7.09 -2.53
CA ALA A 19 11.48 7.07 -3.51
C ALA A 19 10.12 7.43 -2.89
N LEU A 20 9.83 6.99 -1.66
CA LEU A 20 8.56 7.31 -1.00
C LEU A 20 8.45 8.81 -0.69
N LYS A 21 9.55 9.40 -0.22
CA LYS A 21 9.64 10.84 0.00
C LYS A 21 9.41 11.61 -1.30
N GLU A 22 10.14 11.26 -2.35
CA GLU A 22 10.05 11.90 -3.66
C GLU A 22 8.65 11.80 -4.29
N LEU A 23 7.97 10.65 -4.15
CA LEU A 23 6.60 10.47 -4.64
C LEU A 23 5.60 11.37 -3.88
N LYS A 24 5.73 11.48 -2.56
CA LYS A 24 4.91 12.41 -1.77
C LYS A 24 5.18 13.87 -2.14
N GLU A 25 6.45 14.26 -2.30
CA GLU A 25 6.84 15.59 -2.75
C GLU A 25 6.30 15.88 -4.15
N TYR A 26 6.40 14.93 -5.08
CA TYR A 26 5.86 15.06 -6.44
C TYR A 26 4.36 15.37 -6.42
N VAL A 27 3.57 14.63 -5.63
CA VAL A 27 2.13 14.87 -5.52
C VAL A 27 1.82 16.21 -4.86
N SER A 28 2.57 16.62 -3.83
CA SER A 28 2.31 17.86 -3.10
C SER A 28 2.73 19.13 -3.86
N THR A 29 3.66 19.03 -4.81
CA THR A 29 4.22 20.18 -5.54
C THR A 29 3.75 20.30 -6.97
N ASN A 30 3.29 19.20 -7.60
CA ASN A 30 2.85 19.24 -8.99
C ASN A 30 1.48 19.93 -9.11
N PRO A 31 1.35 20.95 -9.99
CA PRO A 31 0.11 21.71 -10.16
C PRO A 31 -1.12 20.85 -10.47
N SER A 32 -0.97 19.75 -11.21
CA SER A 32 -2.06 18.83 -11.53
C SER A 32 -2.71 18.19 -10.29
N PHE A 33 -1.96 18.03 -9.19
CA PHE A 33 -2.46 17.50 -7.93
C PHE A 33 -2.79 18.61 -6.93
N TYR A 34 -1.90 19.62 -6.83
CA TYR A 34 -2.03 20.69 -5.85
C TYR A 34 -3.34 21.48 -6.01
N THR A 35 -3.69 21.88 -7.25
CA THR A 35 -4.95 22.59 -7.54
C THR A 35 -6.20 21.75 -7.24
N SER A 36 -6.04 20.45 -7.12
CA SER A 36 -7.11 19.50 -6.79
C SER A 36 -7.03 18.99 -5.34
N HIS A 37 -6.18 19.56 -4.49
CA HIS A 37 -5.98 19.15 -3.08
C HIS A 37 -5.79 17.63 -2.94
N VAL A 38 -5.04 17.02 -3.87
CA VAL A 38 -4.73 15.59 -3.83
C VAL A 38 -3.55 15.34 -2.90
N THR A 39 -3.66 14.31 -2.08
CA THR A 39 -2.58 13.81 -1.23
C THR A 39 -2.23 12.38 -1.60
N LEU A 40 -1.00 11.95 -1.33
CA LEU A 40 -0.55 10.57 -1.48
C LEU A 40 -0.40 9.93 -0.11
N ASP A 41 -1.29 9.00 0.19
CA ASP A 41 -1.17 8.15 1.38
C ASP A 41 -0.48 6.83 1.00
N ILE A 42 0.46 6.38 1.83
CA ILE A 42 1.24 5.15 1.62
C ILE A 42 0.97 4.19 2.77
N TYR A 43 0.50 2.99 2.45
CA TYR A 43 0.17 1.96 3.41
C TYR A 43 1.02 0.72 3.20
N ILE A 44 1.33 0.01 4.28
CA ILE A 44 1.94 -1.32 4.25
C ILE A 44 0.95 -2.33 4.83
N ILE A 45 0.65 -3.38 4.06
CA ILE A 45 -0.14 -4.53 4.53
C ILE A 45 0.75 -5.77 4.40
N SER A 46 1.18 -6.34 5.52
CA SER A 46 2.24 -7.35 5.57
C SER A 46 1.94 -8.48 6.55
N GLY A 47 2.37 -9.70 6.20
CA GLY A 47 2.48 -10.81 7.16
C GLY A 47 3.67 -10.67 8.13
N GLY A 48 4.53 -9.67 7.96
CA GLY A 48 5.60 -9.34 8.89
C GLY A 48 5.10 -8.60 10.14
N PHE A 49 5.96 -8.48 11.14
CA PHE A 49 5.61 -7.80 12.39
C PHE A 49 5.60 -6.27 12.24
N GLU A 50 4.52 -5.66 12.69
CA GLU A 50 4.31 -4.22 12.62
C GLU A 50 5.39 -3.44 13.38
N GLU A 51 5.79 -3.91 14.55
CA GLU A 51 6.82 -3.27 15.39
C GLU A 51 8.17 -3.18 14.66
N VAL A 52 8.49 -4.18 13.83
CA VAL A 52 9.69 -4.18 13.00
C VAL A 52 9.59 -3.13 11.89
N ILE A 53 8.44 -3.09 11.21
CA ILE A 53 8.20 -2.12 10.12
C ILE A 53 8.19 -0.70 10.68
N ARG A 54 7.56 -0.45 11.82
CA ARG A 54 7.54 0.86 12.50
C ARG A 54 8.92 1.34 12.93
N ALA A 55 9.82 0.41 13.28
CA ALA A 55 11.20 0.73 13.64
C ALA A 55 12.12 0.91 12.42
N SER A 56 11.65 0.63 11.21
CA SER A 56 12.45 0.74 9.99
C SER A 56 12.56 2.18 9.48
N LYS A 57 13.48 2.38 8.55
CA LYS A 57 13.68 3.66 7.85
C LYS A 57 12.48 4.06 6.97
N LEU A 58 11.51 3.17 6.75
CA LEU A 58 10.30 3.49 5.99
C LEU A 58 9.27 4.27 6.80
N SER A 59 9.25 4.07 8.12
CA SER A 59 8.21 4.58 9.03
C SER A 59 7.85 6.07 8.85
N PRO A 60 8.81 7.00 8.65
CA PRO A 60 8.48 8.42 8.48
C PRO A 60 7.65 8.74 7.22
N PHE A 61 7.59 7.82 6.26
CA PHE A 61 6.92 8.02 4.97
C PHE A 61 5.64 7.22 4.82
N ILE A 62 5.25 6.45 5.86
CA ILE A 62 4.11 5.53 5.85
C ILE A 62 2.96 6.13 6.66
N ASP A 63 1.77 6.21 6.06
CA ASP A 63 0.56 6.75 6.69
C ASP A 63 -0.19 5.69 7.49
N GLY A 64 -0.02 4.40 7.16
CA GLY A 64 -0.59 3.29 7.92
C GLY A 64 0.14 1.97 7.71
N ILE A 65 0.30 1.21 8.79
CA ILE A 65 0.94 -0.09 8.78
C ILE A 65 -0.03 -1.12 9.37
N PHE A 66 -0.26 -2.19 8.63
CA PHE A 66 -1.02 -3.36 9.04
C PHE A 66 -0.10 -4.58 8.97
N GLY A 67 0.31 -5.04 10.13
CA GLY A 67 1.22 -6.17 10.31
C GLY A 67 0.75 -7.10 11.41
N CYS A 68 1.41 -8.24 11.55
CA CYS A 68 1.25 -9.08 12.73
C CYS A 68 1.69 -8.32 13.97
N THR A 69 1.03 -8.55 15.10
CA THR A 69 1.35 -7.88 16.37
C THR A 69 1.55 -8.90 17.48
N PHE A 70 2.39 -8.55 18.45
CA PHE A 70 2.61 -9.35 19.63
C PHE A 70 1.61 -8.99 20.76
N ALA A 71 1.28 -9.98 21.57
CA ALA A 71 0.76 -9.79 22.91
C ALA A 71 1.94 -9.57 23.86
N TYR A 72 1.82 -8.62 24.76
CA TYR A 72 2.85 -8.27 25.71
C TYR A 72 2.36 -8.52 27.13
N GLU A 73 3.27 -8.93 27.99
CA GLU A 73 3.00 -9.01 29.43
C GLU A 73 2.93 -7.59 30.02
N SER A 74 1.89 -7.32 30.78
CA SER A 74 1.62 -5.98 31.33
C SER A 74 2.72 -5.46 32.25
N SER A 75 3.43 -6.38 32.95
CA SER A 75 4.44 -6.04 33.94
C SER A 75 5.85 -5.83 33.36
N SER A 76 6.19 -6.54 32.28
CA SER A 76 7.58 -6.60 31.79
C SER A 76 7.75 -6.06 30.37
N SER A 77 6.67 -5.79 29.65
CA SER A 77 6.67 -5.47 28.21
C SER A 77 7.38 -6.53 27.35
N GLN A 78 7.43 -7.77 27.86
CA GLN A 78 7.96 -8.90 27.09
C GLN A 78 6.87 -9.49 26.19
N PRO A 79 7.19 -9.89 24.96
CA PRO A 79 6.23 -10.57 24.09
C PRO A 79 5.95 -11.97 24.67
N ILE A 80 4.68 -12.27 24.89
CA ILE A 80 4.20 -13.55 25.41
C ILE A 80 3.51 -14.41 24.35
N GLY A 81 3.26 -13.85 23.17
CA GLY A 81 2.61 -14.56 22.07
C GLY A 81 2.27 -13.64 20.91
N ILE A 82 1.61 -14.18 19.91
CA ILE A 82 1.07 -13.42 18.78
C ILE A 82 -0.34 -12.96 19.16
N LYS A 83 -0.58 -11.64 19.16
CA LYS A 83 -1.89 -11.05 19.39
C LYS A 83 -2.75 -11.07 18.12
N SER A 84 -2.15 -10.78 16.97
CA SER A 84 -2.83 -10.74 15.67
C SER A 84 -1.88 -11.22 14.59
N ALA A 85 -2.36 -12.10 13.72
CA ALA A 85 -1.65 -12.55 12.53
C ALA A 85 -2.39 -12.09 11.29
N ILE A 86 -1.65 -11.65 10.28
CA ILE A 86 -2.19 -11.28 8.98
C ILE A 86 -1.83 -12.37 7.97
N SER A 87 -2.84 -13.12 7.55
CA SER A 87 -2.76 -14.04 6.42
C SER A 87 -3.07 -13.31 5.10
N PHE A 88 -2.98 -14.02 3.99
CA PHE A 88 -3.29 -13.44 2.69
C PHE A 88 -4.76 -12.99 2.57
N THR A 89 -5.71 -13.69 3.19
CA THR A 89 -7.13 -13.30 3.20
C THR A 89 -7.40 -12.09 4.10
N GLU A 90 -6.66 -11.96 5.20
CA GLU A 90 -6.77 -10.81 6.09
C GLU A 90 -6.32 -9.49 5.44
N LYS A 91 -5.41 -9.55 4.48
CA LYS A 91 -4.96 -8.35 3.76
C LYS A 91 -6.13 -7.59 3.10
N THR A 92 -7.12 -8.31 2.58
CA THR A 92 -8.30 -7.69 1.94
C THR A 92 -9.14 -6.86 2.90
N ARG A 93 -9.27 -7.28 4.15
CA ARG A 93 -9.96 -6.51 5.17
C ARG A 93 -9.35 -5.12 5.34
N PHE A 94 -8.03 -5.06 5.45
CA PHE A 94 -7.32 -3.78 5.58
C PHE A 94 -7.41 -2.94 4.32
N LEU A 95 -7.30 -3.55 3.14
CA LEU A 95 -7.48 -2.86 1.86
C LEU A 95 -8.86 -2.21 1.76
N HIS A 96 -9.94 -2.95 2.10
CA HIS A 96 -11.29 -2.42 2.11
C HIS A 96 -11.49 -1.36 3.20
N GLY A 97 -10.83 -1.49 4.35
CA GLY A 97 -10.82 -0.47 5.40
C GLY A 97 -10.21 0.84 4.92
N ILE A 98 -9.05 0.79 4.27
CA ILE A 98 -8.40 1.95 3.64
C ILE A 98 -9.34 2.61 2.62
N ARG A 99 -9.96 1.81 1.75
CA ARG A 99 -10.94 2.29 0.77
C ARG A 99 -12.06 3.09 1.42
N LYS A 100 -12.57 2.63 2.55
CA LYS A 100 -13.69 3.24 3.28
C LYS A 100 -13.26 4.38 4.20
N GLY A 101 -11.97 4.54 4.46
CA GLY A 101 -11.46 5.53 5.41
C GLY A 101 -11.65 5.14 6.86
N ILE A 102 -11.77 3.83 7.15
CA ILE A 102 -11.84 3.33 8.53
C ILE A 102 -10.44 3.38 9.12
N ASP A 103 -10.32 3.96 10.30
CA ASP A 103 -9.02 4.09 10.94
C ASP A 103 -8.42 2.73 11.34
N PRO A 104 -7.09 2.62 11.42
CA PRO A 104 -6.42 1.36 11.70
C PRO A 104 -6.78 0.73 13.06
N LEU A 105 -7.07 1.54 14.07
CA LEU A 105 -7.43 1.03 15.40
C LEU A 105 -8.82 0.38 15.35
N THR A 106 -9.79 1.05 14.76
CA THR A 106 -11.14 0.51 14.56
C THR A 106 -11.11 -0.80 13.76
N LEU A 107 -10.32 -0.88 12.68
CA LEU A 107 -10.19 -2.13 11.91
C LEU A 107 -9.63 -3.31 12.73
N ARG A 108 -8.91 -3.04 13.83
CA ARG A 108 -8.35 -4.07 14.71
C ARG A 108 -9.28 -4.46 15.84
N THR A 109 -10.00 -3.48 16.41
CA THR A 109 -10.87 -3.69 17.57
C THR A 109 -12.28 -4.12 17.18
N ASP A 110 -12.75 -3.66 16.04
CA ASP A 110 -14.04 -4.02 15.43
C ASP A 110 -13.87 -4.35 13.94
N PRO A 111 -13.44 -5.57 13.61
CA PRO A 111 -13.18 -5.98 12.24
C PRO A 111 -14.44 -6.03 11.36
N TYR A 112 -15.64 -6.08 11.95
CA TYR A 112 -16.90 -6.13 11.20
C TYR A 112 -17.28 -4.81 10.56
N ARG A 113 -16.74 -3.68 11.01
CA ARG A 113 -16.91 -2.36 10.40
C ARG A 113 -16.54 -2.33 8.91
N VAL A 114 -15.68 -3.23 8.47
CA VAL A 114 -15.34 -3.35 7.05
C VAL A 114 -16.55 -3.73 6.19
N ASN A 115 -17.59 -4.33 6.77
CA ASN A 115 -18.81 -4.75 6.07
C ASN A 115 -19.88 -3.65 6.00
N ASP A 116 -19.72 -2.55 6.74
CA ASP A 116 -20.68 -1.45 6.71
C ASP A 116 -20.86 -0.95 5.27
N ALA A 117 -22.11 -0.81 4.85
CA ALA A 117 -22.41 -0.26 3.54
C ALA A 117 -22.01 1.22 3.48
N ILE A 118 -21.28 1.60 2.44
CA ILE A 118 -20.89 2.99 2.18
C ILE A 118 -21.16 3.32 0.72
N ALA A 119 -21.80 4.44 0.48
CA ALA A 119 -22.07 4.90 -0.87
C ALA A 119 -20.77 5.15 -1.66
N PRO A 120 -20.70 4.87 -2.98
CA PRO A 120 -19.49 5.00 -3.77
C PRO A 120 -18.81 6.38 -3.65
N HIS A 121 -19.60 7.46 -3.61
CA HIS A 121 -19.09 8.84 -3.47
C HIS A 121 -18.55 9.16 -2.07
N MET A 122 -18.89 8.36 -1.07
CA MET A 122 -18.41 8.50 0.32
C MET A 122 -17.11 7.72 0.57
N GLN A 123 -16.65 6.94 -0.37
CA GLN A 123 -15.39 6.22 -0.23
C GLN A 123 -14.22 7.20 -0.19
N ARG A 124 -13.38 7.09 0.85
CA ARG A 124 -12.21 7.95 0.99
C ARG A 124 -11.23 7.77 -0.16
N ILE A 125 -10.91 6.52 -0.50
CA ILE A 125 -9.97 6.17 -1.57
C ILE A 125 -10.59 5.03 -2.40
N PRO A 126 -11.31 5.32 -3.50
CA PRO A 126 -11.84 4.27 -4.37
C PRO A 126 -10.71 3.47 -5.02
N PHE A 127 -10.96 2.22 -5.38
CA PHE A 127 -9.94 1.35 -6.00
C PHE A 127 -9.31 1.96 -7.24
N SER A 128 -10.06 2.72 -8.04
CA SER A 128 -9.53 3.43 -9.22
C SER A 128 -8.44 4.45 -8.89
N ARG A 129 -8.27 4.82 -7.63
CA ARG A 129 -7.25 5.73 -7.11
C ARG A 129 -6.20 5.02 -6.25
N MET A 130 -6.08 3.69 -6.39
CA MET A 130 -5.08 2.89 -5.68
C MET A 130 -4.04 2.32 -6.62
N ILE A 131 -2.80 2.31 -6.14
CA ILE A 131 -1.71 1.53 -6.70
C ILE A 131 -1.39 0.45 -5.67
N TYR A 132 -1.58 -0.82 -6.04
CA TYR A 132 -1.21 -1.94 -5.17
C TYR A 132 0.02 -2.65 -5.73
N ILE A 133 1.06 -2.77 -4.91
CA ILE A 133 2.32 -3.42 -5.27
C ILE A 133 2.38 -4.75 -4.54
N GLY A 134 2.51 -5.84 -5.28
CA GLY A 134 2.55 -7.20 -4.73
C GLY A 134 3.62 -8.07 -5.40
N ASP A 135 4.15 -9.03 -4.65
CA ASP A 135 5.23 -9.91 -5.09
C ASP A 135 4.81 -11.36 -5.35
N GLY A 136 3.56 -11.71 -5.05
CA GLY A 136 3.17 -13.11 -5.20
C GLY A 136 1.72 -13.45 -4.87
N PRO A 137 1.43 -14.75 -4.75
CA PRO A 137 0.07 -15.25 -4.56
C PRO A 137 -0.66 -14.70 -3.34
N SER A 138 0.07 -14.33 -2.28
CA SER A 138 -0.53 -13.74 -1.07
C SER A 138 -1.16 -12.37 -1.31
N ASP A 139 -0.83 -11.71 -2.41
CA ASP A 139 -1.35 -10.39 -2.78
C ASP A 139 -2.53 -10.45 -3.75
N ILE A 140 -2.81 -11.62 -4.34
CA ILE A 140 -3.92 -11.82 -5.29
C ILE A 140 -5.26 -11.29 -4.76
N PRO A 141 -5.66 -11.58 -3.51
CA PRO A 141 -6.92 -11.09 -2.97
C PRO A 141 -7.03 -9.56 -2.91
N CYS A 142 -5.90 -8.85 -2.85
CA CYS A 142 -5.85 -7.39 -2.87
C CYS A 142 -5.67 -6.83 -4.29
N LEU A 143 -4.82 -7.47 -5.11
CA LEU A 143 -4.60 -7.07 -6.50
C LEU A 143 -5.89 -7.13 -7.32
N SER A 144 -6.65 -8.23 -7.19
CA SER A 144 -7.86 -8.44 -7.98
C SER A 144 -8.90 -7.31 -7.84
N PRO A 145 -9.34 -6.89 -6.65
CA PRO A 145 -10.30 -5.80 -6.52
C PRO A 145 -9.74 -4.45 -6.94
N VAL A 146 -8.44 -4.19 -6.74
CA VAL A 146 -7.82 -2.94 -7.19
C VAL A 146 -7.82 -2.88 -8.72
N VAL A 147 -7.37 -3.93 -9.40
CA VAL A 147 -7.32 -3.98 -10.88
C VAL A 147 -8.72 -3.94 -11.47
N SER A 148 -9.65 -4.74 -10.97
CA SER A 148 -11.04 -4.74 -11.47
C SER A 148 -11.78 -3.44 -11.17
N GLY A 149 -11.39 -2.72 -10.12
CA GLY A 149 -11.92 -1.40 -9.78
C GLY A 149 -11.26 -0.24 -10.50
N GLY A 150 -10.42 -0.49 -11.52
CA GLY A 150 -9.77 0.53 -12.35
C GLY A 150 -8.49 1.12 -11.76
N GLY A 151 -7.99 0.57 -10.66
CA GLY A 151 -6.70 0.92 -10.08
C GLY A 151 -5.52 0.25 -10.80
N VAL A 152 -4.33 0.42 -10.26
CA VAL A 152 -3.10 -0.14 -10.84
C VAL A 152 -2.52 -1.21 -9.93
N GLY A 153 -2.50 -2.45 -10.42
CA GLY A 153 -1.78 -3.56 -9.78
C GLY A 153 -0.38 -3.70 -10.38
N VAL A 154 0.64 -3.62 -9.56
CA VAL A 154 2.03 -3.74 -9.99
C VAL A 154 2.64 -5.02 -9.41
N GLY A 155 3.08 -5.91 -10.29
CA GLY A 155 3.86 -7.08 -9.88
C GLY A 155 5.33 -6.71 -9.67
N VAL A 156 5.93 -7.17 -8.56
CA VAL A 156 7.36 -7.00 -8.30
C VAL A 156 8.05 -8.31 -7.97
N SER A 157 9.34 -8.36 -8.24
CA SER A 157 10.22 -9.46 -7.84
C SER A 157 11.45 -8.91 -7.13
N ALA A 158 11.95 -9.64 -6.13
CA ALA A 158 13.23 -9.31 -5.53
C ALA A 158 14.34 -9.35 -6.58
N PRO A 159 15.43 -8.56 -6.45
CA PRO A 159 16.50 -8.46 -7.45
C PRO A 159 17.14 -9.79 -7.83
N PHE A 160 17.17 -10.75 -6.90
CA PHE A 160 17.73 -12.11 -7.09
C PHE A 160 16.63 -13.19 -7.10
N GLY A 161 15.35 -12.77 -7.12
CA GLY A 161 14.22 -13.68 -7.15
C GLY A 161 13.92 -14.18 -8.56
N THR A 162 13.30 -15.36 -8.65
CA THR A 162 12.73 -15.81 -9.91
C THR A 162 11.49 -14.98 -10.22
N PHE A 163 11.36 -14.49 -11.45
CA PHE A 163 10.16 -13.82 -11.94
C PHE A 163 8.94 -14.77 -12.02
N LYS A 164 9.10 -16.06 -11.71
CA LYS A 164 8.05 -17.08 -11.85
C LYS A 164 6.72 -16.66 -11.20
N LYS A 165 6.77 -16.26 -9.91
CA LYS A 165 5.55 -15.83 -9.19
C LYS A 165 4.90 -14.60 -9.83
N GLY A 166 5.70 -13.64 -10.29
CA GLY A 166 5.23 -12.47 -10.99
C GLY A 166 4.62 -12.80 -12.35
N TYR A 167 5.18 -13.75 -13.09
CA TYR A 167 4.61 -14.26 -14.33
C TYR A 167 3.26 -14.94 -14.11
N GLU A 168 3.12 -15.74 -13.06
CA GLU A 168 1.85 -16.36 -12.68
C GLU A 168 0.77 -15.32 -12.41
N LEU A 169 1.11 -14.21 -11.76
CA LEU A 169 0.20 -13.07 -11.55
C LEU A 169 -0.20 -12.42 -12.89
N ALA A 170 0.75 -12.24 -13.80
CA ALA A 170 0.51 -11.64 -15.11
C ALA A 170 -0.39 -12.54 -15.98
N GLN A 171 -0.09 -13.84 -16.07
CA GLN A 171 -0.91 -14.81 -16.79
C GLN A 171 -2.35 -14.87 -16.26
N GLY A 172 -2.53 -14.79 -14.96
CA GLY A 172 -3.84 -14.73 -14.32
C GLY A 172 -4.56 -13.37 -14.44
N LYS A 173 -4.02 -12.42 -15.19
CA LYS A 173 -4.55 -11.04 -15.30
C LYS A 173 -4.77 -10.38 -13.93
N ARG A 174 -3.91 -10.70 -12.95
CA ARG A 174 -4.00 -10.21 -11.57
C ARG A 174 -3.26 -8.89 -11.36
N ILE A 175 -2.42 -8.52 -12.30
CA ILE A 175 -1.67 -7.26 -12.29
C ILE A 175 -1.96 -6.47 -13.56
N THR A 176 -1.84 -5.14 -13.46
CA THR A 176 -1.96 -4.24 -14.60
C THR A 176 -0.64 -4.21 -15.39
N VAL A 177 0.47 -4.20 -14.66
CA VAL A 177 1.83 -4.08 -15.22
C VAL A 177 2.87 -4.86 -14.41
N GLY A 178 3.94 -5.24 -15.05
CA GLY A 178 5.04 -6.02 -14.45
C GLY A 178 5.02 -7.49 -14.85
N PRO A 179 5.78 -8.37 -14.17
CA PRO A 179 6.56 -8.05 -12.97
C PRO A 179 7.83 -7.26 -13.24
N TYR A 180 8.14 -6.32 -12.35
CA TYR A 180 9.39 -5.56 -12.37
C TYR A 180 10.34 -5.99 -11.26
N THR A 181 11.64 -5.77 -11.45
CA THR A 181 12.58 -5.84 -10.34
C THR A 181 12.24 -4.75 -9.31
N ALA A 182 12.27 -5.08 -8.03
CA ALA A 182 12.02 -4.14 -6.92
C ALA A 182 13.15 -3.11 -6.79
N ASN A 183 13.26 -2.23 -7.77
CA ASN A 183 14.18 -1.11 -7.84
C ASN A 183 13.39 0.19 -7.94
N TYR A 184 13.41 0.98 -6.88
CA TYR A 184 12.64 2.23 -6.77
C TYR A 184 13.46 3.48 -7.09
N LYS A 185 14.72 3.34 -7.56
CA LYS A 185 15.53 4.49 -8.00
C LYS A 185 14.87 5.21 -9.16
N LYS A 186 15.01 6.53 -9.18
CA LYS A 186 14.61 7.37 -10.31
C LYS A 186 15.21 6.84 -11.62
N GLY A 187 14.37 6.72 -12.66
CA GLY A 187 14.77 6.17 -13.96
C GLY A 187 14.65 4.66 -14.10
N SER A 188 14.44 3.88 -13.01
CA SER A 188 14.12 2.45 -13.12
C SER A 188 12.71 2.23 -13.67
N ASP A 189 12.47 1.07 -14.28
CA ASP A 189 11.15 0.76 -14.86
C ASP A 189 10.06 0.74 -13.81
N MET A 190 10.34 0.18 -12.63
CA MET A 190 9.41 0.22 -11.49
C MET A 190 9.05 1.67 -11.11
N ARG A 191 10.06 2.57 -11.02
CA ARG A 191 9.81 3.96 -10.65
C ARG A 191 9.04 4.71 -11.74
N LYS A 192 9.37 4.53 -13.01
CA LYS A 192 8.63 5.12 -14.15
C LYS A 192 7.15 4.76 -14.10
N VAL A 193 6.84 3.48 -13.87
CA VAL A 193 5.44 3.03 -13.76
C VAL A 193 4.70 3.70 -12.61
N LEU A 194 5.36 3.89 -11.45
CA LEU A 194 4.73 4.59 -10.33
C LEU A 194 4.47 6.07 -10.66
N ASP A 195 5.43 6.75 -11.28
CA ASP A 195 5.31 8.14 -11.68
C ASP A 195 4.16 8.32 -12.69
N GLU A 196 4.07 7.46 -13.72
CA GLU A 196 3.01 7.48 -14.74
C GLU A 196 1.63 7.13 -14.16
N ALA A 197 1.55 6.13 -13.28
CA ALA A 197 0.31 5.76 -12.63
C ALA A 197 -0.24 6.92 -11.77
N LEU A 198 0.62 7.59 -11.01
CA LEU A 198 0.24 8.77 -10.24
C LEU A 198 -0.24 9.91 -11.15
N LEU A 199 0.49 10.21 -12.22
CA LEU A 199 0.11 11.26 -13.17
C LEU A 199 -1.27 10.98 -13.78
N ARG A 200 -1.50 9.76 -14.24
CA ARG A 200 -2.81 9.33 -14.78
C ARG A 200 -3.93 9.50 -13.76
N MET A 201 -3.71 9.09 -12.50
CA MET A 201 -4.71 9.24 -11.45
C MET A 201 -4.99 10.72 -11.14
N GLY A 202 -3.95 11.54 -11.05
CA GLY A 202 -4.08 12.98 -10.82
C GLY A 202 -4.88 13.67 -11.90
N LEU A 203 -4.61 13.36 -13.17
CA LEU A 203 -5.35 13.90 -14.32
C LEU A 203 -6.82 13.46 -14.28
N ALA A 204 -7.10 12.19 -13.97
CA ALA A 204 -8.48 11.70 -13.83
C ALA A 204 -9.24 12.45 -12.72
N ILE A 205 -8.62 12.64 -11.55
CA ILE A 205 -9.21 13.41 -10.45
C ILE A 205 -9.48 14.86 -10.86
N TYR A 206 -8.53 15.50 -11.55
CA TYR A 206 -8.69 16.86 -12.03
C TYR A 206 -9.89 16.99 -12.97
N ILE A 207 -10.01 16.08 -13.96
CA ILE A 207 -11.11 16.06 -14.92
C ILE A 207 -12.45 15.84 -14.22
N ASP A 208 -12.53 14.88 -13.31
CA ASP A 208 -13.76 14.57 -12.56
C ASP A 208 -14.24 15.78 -11.75
N ARG A 209 -13.32 16.52 -11.12
CA ARG A 209 -13.68 17.73 -10.37
C ARG A 209 -14.18 18.85 -11.28
N LYS A 210 -13.62 19.00 -12.47
CA LYS A 210 -14.08 20.00 -13.44
C LYS A 210 -15.47 19.69 -13.96
N LYS A 211 -15.82 18.44 -14.19
CA LYS A 211 -17.20 18.05 -14.57
C LYS A 211 -18.23 18.42 -13.51
N ASN A 212 -17.89 18.24 -12.23
CA ASN A 212 -18.82 18.55 -11.13
C ASN A 212 -18.96 20.05 -10.82
N VAL A 213 -18.21 20.94 -11.46
CA VAL A 213 -18.33 22.41 -11.35
C VAL A 213 -19.28 22.98 -12.43
N ILE A 214 -19.58 22.18 -13.46
CA ILE A 214 -20.41 22.60 -14.60
C ILE A 214 -21.88 22.19 -14.42
N THR A 215 -22.18 21.41 -13.37
CA THR A 215 -23.55 21.04 -12.96
C THR A 215 -24.00 21.84 -11.75
#